data_adeb06539f207e4ea2681b8806e71c00
#
_entry.id   adeb06539f207e4ea2681b8806e71c00
#
_cell.length_a   1.000
_cell.length_b   1.000
_cell.length_c   1.000
_cell.angle_alpha   90.00
_cell.angle_beta   90.00
_cell.angle_gamma   90.00
#
_symmetry.space_group_name_H-M   'P 1'
#
loop_
_entity.id
_entity.type
_entity.pdbx_description
1 polymer ?
#
loop_
_entity_poly.entity_id
_entity_poly.type
_entity_poly.pdbx_seq_one_letter_code
_entity_poly.pdbx_strand_id
1 'polypeptide(L)'
;MVEQPKPPQEIKIRLPDEIKRGAYCNLMIVAHTKEEFIMDFILASLPEAIVTSRVIMSPGHMKRTVSALQENLRKYEREIGKIEPAPEPVTRGKIGFVKP
;
A
#
# COMPACT_ATOMS: atom_id res chain seq x y z
N MET A 1 24.00 -29.99 23.07
CA MET A 1 23.74 -28.74 23.78
C MET A 1 22.61 -28.01 23.08
N VAL A 2 21.51 -27.85 23.77
CA VAL A 2 20.33 -27.20 23.19
C VAL A 2 20.45 -25.70 23.41
N GLU A 3 20.49 -24.93 22.33
CA GLU A 3 20.46 -23.49 22.44
C GLU A 3 19.12 -23.05 23.00
N GLN A 4 19.18 -22.20 24.01
CA GLN A 4 17.95 -21.58 24.51
C GLN A 4 17.44 -20.55 23.50
N PRO A 5 16.13 -20.53 23.22
CA PRO A 5 15.61 -19.52 22.33
C PRO A 5 15.85 -18.13 22.92
N LYS A 6 16.31 -17.22 22.07
CA LYS A 6 16.49 -15.84 22.49
C LYS A 6 15.12 -15.23 22.73
N PRO A 7 14.95 -14.41 23.77
CA PRO A 7 13.69 -13.70 23.95
C PRO A 7 13.46 -12.79 22.74
N PRO A 8 12.20 -12.60 22.34
CA PRO A 8 11.91 -11.69 21.24
C PRO A 8 12.43 -10.29 21.56
N GLN A 9 13.11 -9.69 20.60
CA GLN A 9 13.59 -8.33 20.75
C GLN A 9 12.43 -7.37 20.52
N GLU A 10 12.34 -6.35 21.36
CA GLU A 10 11.38 -5.28 21.17
C GLU A 10 11.84 -4.41 20.00
N ILE A 11 10.96 -4.24 19.03
CA ILE A 11 11.22 -3.37 17.89
C ILE A 11 10.49 -2.06 18.12
N LYS A 12 11.26 -0.98 18.13
CA LYS A 12 10.71 0.35 18.30
C LYS A 12 10.48 0.95 16.92
N ILE A 13 9.25 1.34 16.65
CA ILE A 13 8.87 1.94 15.37
C ILE A 13 8.80 3.46 15.55
N ARG A 14 9.61 4.16 14.76
CA ARG A 14 9.58 5.63 14.76
C ARG A 14 8.76 6.12 13.58
N LEU A 15 7.91 7.09 13.81
CA LEU A 15 7.12 7.73 12.77
C LEU A 15 7.68 9.13 12.53
N PRO A 16 8.46 9.33 11.45
CA PRO A 16 9.00 10.65 11.14
C PRO A 16 7.90 11.68 10.90
N ASP A 17 8.16 12.92 11.26
CA ASP A 17 7.16 14.00 11.14
C ASP A 17 6.67 14.18 9.70
N GLU A 18 7.54 14.07 8.72
CA GLU A 18 7.17 14.23 7.31
C GLU A 18 6.31 13.08 6.80
N ILE A 19 6.32 11.93 7.47
CA ILE A 19 5.48 10.77 7.11
C ILE A 19 4.17 10.79 7.89
N LYS A 20 4.16 11.41 9.06
CA LYS A 20 3.04 11.42 9.98
C LYS A 20 1.75 11.97 9.38
N ARG A 21 1.85 12.90 8.45
CA ARG A 21 0.69 13.49 7.78
C ARG A 21 -0.03 12.50 6.87
N GLY A 22 0.69 11.47 6.43
CA GLY A 22 0.19 10.52 5.46
C GLY A 22 0.14 11.10 4.06
N ALA A 23 -0.23 10.24 3.11
CA ALA A 23 -0.42 10.64 1.72
C ALA A 23 -1.77 10.10 1.29
N TYR A 24 -2.63 10.97 0.77
CA TYR A 24 -3.93 10.55 0.28
C TYR A 24 -3.82 10.00 -1.14
N CYS A 25 -4.54 8.92 -1.41
CA CYS A 25 -4.60 8.36 -2.75
C CYS A 25 -6.02 7.87 -3.04
N ASN A 26 -6.38 7.89 -4.31
CA ASN A 26 -7.64 7.34 -4.78
C ASN A 26 -7.44 6.42 -5.98
N LEU A 27 -6.19 6.11 -6.30
CA LEU A 27 -5.84 5.22 -7.39
C LEU A 27 -4.52 4.55 -7.03
N MET A 28 -4.34 3.32 -7.45
CA MET A 28 -3.06 2.63 -7.27
C MET A 28 -2.73 1.86 -8.54
N ILE A 29 -1.46 1.94 -8.95
CA ILE A 29 -0.91 1.13 -10.02
C ILE A 29 0.14 0.24 -9.40
N VAL A 30 0.10 -1.05 -9.72
CA VAL A 30 1.09 -2.00 -9.24
C VAL A 30 1.78 -2.63 -10.44
N ALA A 31 3.10 -2.69 -10.37
CA ALA A 31 3.93 -3.35 -11.35
C ALA A 31 4.89 -4.29 -10.63
N HIS A 32 5.49 -5.18 -11.36
CA HIS A 32 6.47 -6.08 -10.77
C HIS A 32 7.59 -6.42 -11.74
N THR A 33 8.73 -6.73 -11.16
CA THR A 33 9.80 -7.46 -11.82
C THR A 33 9.88 -8.83 -11.14
N LYS A 34 10.84 -9.64 -11.54
CA LYS A 34 11.08 -10.91 -10.85
C LYS A 34 11.45 -10.71 -9.38
N GLU A 35 12.08 -9.57 -9.07
CA GLU A 35 12.65 -9.33 -7.75
C GLU A 35 11.78 -8.47 -6.85
N GLU A 36 10.91 -7.64 -7.42
CA GLU A 36 10.22 -6.61 -6.64
C GLU A 36 8.81 -6.34 -7.13
N PHE A 37 7.96 -5.91 -6.20
CA PHE A 37 6.69 -5.28 -6.53
C PHE A 37 6.81 -3.79 -6.27
N ILE A 38 6.29 -3.00 -7.18
CA ILE A 38 6.33 -1.54 -7.12
C ILE A 38 4.90 -1.04 -7.12
N MET A 39 4.51 -0.39 -6.02
CA MET A 39 3.16 0.15 -5.89
C MET A 39 3.24 1.67 -5.92
N ASP A 40 2.53 2.27 -6.86
CA ASP A 40 2.41 3.72 -6.94
C ASP A 40 1.03 4.12 -6.47
N PHE A 41 0.99 4.85 -5.37
CA PHE A 41 -0.25 5.40 -4.83
C PHE A 41 -0.42 6.80 -5.40
N ILE A 42 -1.58 7.05 -6.00
CA ILE A 42 -1.78 8.20 -6.87
C ILE A 42 -2.98 9.01 -6.39
N LEU A 43 -2.84 10.31 -6.40
CA LEU A 43 -3.97 11.21 -6.27
C LEU A 43 -4.37 11.63 -7.67
N ALA A 44 -5.46 11.05 -8.15
CA ALA A 44 -5.97 11.34 -9.49
C ALA A 44 -7.04 12.42 -9.42
N SER A 45 -6.80 13.49 -10.14
CA SER A 45 -7.78 14.54 -10.35
C SER A 45 -7.53 15.11 -11.75
N LEU A 46 -8.60 15.52 -12.43
CA LEU A 46 -8.45 16.06 -13.77
C LEU A 46 -7.83 17.45 -13.73
N PRO A 47 -6.94 17.81 -14.67
CA PRO A 47 -6.48 17.00 -15.80
C PRO A 47 -5.25 16.14 -15.51
N GLU A 48 -4.67 16.23 -14.32
CA GLU A 48 -3.44 15.51 -13.96
C GLU A 48 -3.65 14.58 -12.80
N ALA A 49 -2.73 13.61 -12.69
CA ALA A 49 -2.62 12.73 -11.56
C ALA A 49 -1.18 12.76 -11.06
N ILE A 50 -1.00 12.68 -9.75
CA ILE A 50 0.31 12.77 -9.13
C ILE A 50 0.53 11.54 -8.27
N VAL A 51 1.70 10.91 -8.40
CA VAL A 51 2.12 9.85 -7.48
C VAL A 51 2.45 10.51 -6.14
N THR A 52 1.70 10.13 -5.13
CA THR A 52 1.90 10.66 -3.78
C THR A 52 2.83 9.80 -2.95
N SER A 53 2.96 8.52 -3.31
CA SER A 53 3.86 7.62 -2.61
C SER A 53 4.20 6.43 -3.52
N ARG A 54 5.45 6.05 -3.54
CA ARG A 54 5.90 4.83 -4.22
C ARG A 54 6.48 3.89 -3.17
N VAL A 55 5.99 2.67 -3.13
CA VAL A 55 6.44 1.66 -2.19
C VAL A 55 6.94 0.44 -2.96
N ILE A 56 8.12 -0.01 -2.61
CA ILE A 56 8.76 -1.15 -3.25
C ILE A 56 8.96 -2.22 -2.19
N MET A 57 8.62 -3.47 -2.52
CA MET A 57 8.78 -4.57 -1.59
C MET A 57 9.08 -5.87 -2.33
N SER A 58 9.60 -6.84 -1.58
CA SER A 58 9.86 -8.17 -2.12
C SER A 58 8.56 -8.91 -2.42
N PRO A 59 8.58 -9.90 -3.33
CA PRO A 59 7.39 -10.70 -3.61
C PRO A 59 6.84 -11.39 -2.35
N GLY A 60 7.71 -11.91 -1.51
CA GLY A 60 7.27 -12.58 -0.28
C GLY A 60 6.57 -11.64 0.67
N HIS A 61 7.08 -10.42 0.81
CA HIS A 61 6.43 -9.42 1.65
C HIS A 61 5.12 -8.94 1.02
N MET A 62 5.04 -8.90 -0.30
CA MET A 62 3.79 -8.54 -0.98
C MET A 62 2.66 -9.49 -0.61
N LYS A 63 2.95 -10.79 -0.53
CA LYS A 63 1.95 -11.76 -0.08
C LYS A 63 1.47 -11.47 1.33
N ARG A 64 2.39 -11.15 2.24
CA ARG A 64 2.03 -10.79 3.62
C ARG A 64 1.22 -9.49 3.67
N THR A 65 1.61 -8.54 2.82
CA THR A 65 0.90 -7.25 2.73
C THR A 65 -0.55 -7.45 2.32
N VAL A 66 -0.78 -8.23 1.26
CA VAL A 66 -2.14 -8.51 0.79
C VAL A 66 -2.96 -9.19 1.89
N SER A 67 -2.38 -10.16 2.59
CA SER A 67 -3.08 -10.84 3.68
C SER A 67 -3.45 -9.89 4.81
N ALA A 68 -2.54 -8.99 5.17
CA ALA A 68 -2.80 -8.00 6.23
C ALA A 68 -3.92 -7.04 5.84
N LEU A 69 -3.93 -6.60 4.58
CA LEU A 69 -4.96 -5.71 4.07
C LEU A 69 -6.33 -6.42 4.05
N GLN A 70 -6.37 -7.66 3.59
CA GLN A 70 -7.61 -8.44 3.57
C GLN A 70 -8.17 -8.64 4.98
N GLU A 71 -7.29 -8.95 5.92
CA GLU A 71 -7.70 -9.14 7.31
C GLU A 71 -8.30 -7.86 7.89
N ASN A 72 -7.68 -6.73 7.62
CA ASN A 72 -8.18 -5.45 8.11
C ASN A 72 -9.49 -5.05 7.45
N LEU A 73 -9.67 -5.34 6.16
CA LEU A 73 -10.95 -5.13 5.48
C LEU A 73 -12.06 -5.94 6.14
N ARG A 74 -11.80 -7.21 6.43
CA ARG A 74 -12.80 -8.07 7.09
C ARG A 74 -13.15 -7.53 8.47
N LYS A 75 -12.15 -7.05 9.21
CA LYS A 75 -12.37 -6.46 10.52
C LYS A 75 -13.23 -5.21 10.45
N TYR A 76 -12.94 -4.34 9.50
CA TYR A 76 -13.74 -3.13 9.28
C TYR A 76 -15.20 -3.49 8.98
N GLU A 77 -15.43 -4.42 8.04
CA GLU A 77 -16.78 -4.78 7.63
C GLU A 77 -17.57 -5.46 8.76
N ARG A 78 -16.89 -6.18 9.63
CA ARG A 78 -17.51 -6.80 10.79
C ARG A 78 -17.89 -5.79 11.88
N GLU A 79 -17.04 -4.79 12.09
CA GLU A 79 -17.23 -3.82 13.17
C GLU A 79 -18.07 -2.60 12.76
N ILE A 80 -17.96 -2.19 11.52
CA ILE A 80 -18.58 -0.95 11.05
C ILE A 80 -19.66 -1.21 10.02
N GLY A 81 -19.38 -1.97 8.98
CA GLY A 81 -20.34 -2.29 7.97
C GLY A 81 -19.72 -2.60 6.62
N LYS A 82 -20.54 -3.12 5.73
CA LYS A 82 -20.10 -3.51 4.40
C LYS A 82 -19.57 -2.31 3.62
N ILE A 83 -18.46 -2.52 2.92
CA ILE A 83 -17.86 -1.50 2.06
C ILE A 83 -18.31 -1.74 0.62
N GLU A 84 -18.86 -0.70 0.00
CA GLU A 84 -19.12 -0.72 -1.43
C GLU A 84 -17.87 -0.19 -2.13
N PRO A 85 -17.33 -0.90 -3.13
CA PRO A 85 -16.16 -0.40 -3.86
C PRO A 85 -16.44 0.96 -4.47
N ALA A 86 -15.48 1.88 -4.33
CA ALA A 86 -15.60 3.18 -4.94
C ALA A 86 -15.42 3.08 -6.46
N PRO A 87 -16.12 3.93 -7.25
CA PRO A 87 -15.88 3.97 -8.69
C PRO A 87 -14.48 4.49 -8.97
N GLU A 88 -13.92 4.10 -10.11
CA GLU A 88 -12.62 4.58 -10.52
C GLU A 88 -12.65 6.11 -10.67
N PRO A 89 -11.61 6.83 -10.18
CA PRO A 89 -11.62 8.30 -10.20
C PRO A 89 -11.40 8.92 -11.56
N VAL A 90 -10.99 8.11 -12.56
CA VAL A 90 -10.74 8.56 -13.92
C VAL A 90 -11.45 7.63 -14.89
N THR A 91 -11.91 8.20 -16.02
CA THR A 91 -12.54 7.39 -17.06
C THR A 91 -11.50 6.45 -17.67
N ARG A 92 -11.98 5.30 -18.15
CA ARG A 92 -11.12 4.33 -18.79
C ARG A 92 -10.48 4.95 -20.03
N GLY A 93 -9.20 5.17 -19.96
CA GLY A 93 -8.36 5.66 -21.01
C GLY A 93 -6.96 5.14 -20.77
N LYS A 94 -6.04 5.60 -21.56
CA LYS A 94 -4.65 5.22 -21.36
C LYS A 94 -4.13 5.95 -20.13
N ILE A 95 -3.73 5.17 -19.12
CA ILE A 95 -3.02 5.69 -17.98
C ILE A 95 -1.55 5.42 -18.23
N GLY A 96 -0.73 6.45 -18.28
CA GLY A 96 0.68 6.30 -18.50
C GLY A 96 1.46 7.39 -17.81
N PHE A 97 2.71 7.08 -17.50
CA PHE A 97 3.58 8.05 -16.84
C PHE A 97 4.12 9.04 -17.85
N VAL A 98 4.06 10.31 -17.48
CA VAL A 98 4.70 11.37 -18.27
C VAL A 98 6.08 11.64 -17.69
N LYS A 99 7.00 12.07 -18.53
CA LYS A 99 8.33 12.45 -18.08
C LYS A 99 8.25 13.70 -17.23
N PRO A 100 9.05 13.76 -16.16
CA PRO A 100 9.09 14.94 -15.30
C PRO A 100 9.61 16.18 -16.01
#